data_ab1f8c2a8a948f1b1ba174ae8f35772a
#
_entry.id   ab1f8c2a8a948f1b1ba174ae8f35772a
#
_cell.length_a   1.000
_cell.length_b   1.000
_cell.length_c   1.000
_cell.angle_alpha   90.00
_cell.angle_beta   90.00
_cell.angle_gamma   90.00
#
_symmetry.space_group_name_H-M   'P 1'
#
loop_
_entity.id
_entity.type
_entity.pdbx_description
1 polymer ?
#
loop_
_entity_poly.entity_id
_entity_poly.type
_entity_poly.pdbx_seq_one_letter_code
_entity_poly.pdbx_strand_id
1 'polypeptide(L)'
;MWKGEPYDKVASPQHRWGLDVLDRISGMPITRVLDAGCGSGRVTEALLERFPDAEVVAVDSSDSMLAAAAKRLSVYGERCTLREVDLEDGNAVRNLGMFDAAVSAGALHWVRDHEALFRDLHQILKSGGIFACQSGGRGSVRAVRDVLLDLGVDWRPYNCYASPEESERRLVAAGYEGISCWSTNEIVRFDDTSDLISYVLDGVIAPYXSEFSSEDRLRLAKKVVAQLPDPQLEFVRLNIQARTQX
;
A
#
# COMPACT_ATOMS: atom_id res chain seq x y z
N MET A 1 -2.69 14.16 -5.60
CA MET A 1 -3.12 13.12 -6.56
C MET A 1 -1.90 12.36 -7.06
N TRP A 2 -1.88 11.06 -6.93
CA TRP A 2 -0.80 10.19 -7.37
C TRP A 2 -0.68 10.21 -8.90
N LYS A 3 0.55 10.15 -9.42
CA LYS A 3 0.81 10.06 -10.85
C LYS A 3 1.39 8.67 -11.14
N GLY A 4 0.65 7.84 -11.86
CA GLY A 4 0.99 6.44 -12.09
C GLY A 4 2.33 6.24 -12.79
N GLU A 5 2.51 6.80 -13.99
CA GLU A 5 3.72 6.54 -14.78
C GLU A 5 5.02 7.06 -14.15
N PRO A 6 5.07 8.30 -13.64
CA PRO A 6 6.29 8.76 -12.92
C PRO A 6 6.57 7.97 -11.65
N TYR A 7 5.51 7.59 -10.91
CA TYR A 7 5.67 6.80 -9.68
C TYR A 7 6.32 5.45 -9.98
N ASP A 8 5.93 4.78 -11.05
CA ASP A 8 6.46 3.46 -11.39
C ASP A 8 7.98 3.45 -11.61
N LYS A 9 8.57 4.55 -12.07
CA LYS A 9 10.02 4.64 -12.27
C LYS A 9 10.80 4.60 -10.96
N VAL A 10 10.25 5.21 -9.91
CA VAL A 10 10.93 5.32 -8.61
C VAL A 10 10.45 4.28 -7.60
N ALA A 11 9.48 3.46 -7.96
CA ALA A 11 8.83 2.51 -7.05
C ALA A 11 9.35 1.07 -7.22
N SER A 12 10.58 0.86 -7.73
CA SER A 12 11.14 -0.49 -7.91
C SER A 12 11.23 -1.29 -6.62
N PRO A 13 11.69 -0.72 -5.48
CA PRO A 13 11.68 -1.48 -4.23
C PRO A 13 10.26 -1.88 -3.83
N GLN A 14 9.28 -0.99 -4.00
CA GLN A 14 7.89 -1.26 -3.64
C GLN A 14 7.33 -2.42 -4.45
N HIS A 15 7.69 -2.53 -5.73
CA HIS A 15 7.25 -3.64 -6.56
C HIS A 15 7.79 -4.97 -6.03
N ARG A 16 9.10 -5.02 -5.73
CA ARG A 16 9.74 -6.22 -5.16
C ARG A 16 9.05 -6.63 -3.85
N TRP A 17 8.78 -5.66 -2.97
CA TRP A 17 8.09 -5.92 -1.70
C TRP A 17 6.65 -6.43 -1.94
N GLY A 18 5.98 -5.94 -2.99
CA GLY A 18 4.66 -6.44 -3.37
C GLY A 18 4.70 -7.89 -3.80
N LEU A 19 5.72 -8.29 -4.57
CA LEU A 19 5.88 -9.69 -4.97
C LEU A 19 6.08 -10.61 -3.75
N ASP A 20 6.78 -10.13 -2.71
CA ASP A 20 6.94 -10.89 -1.45
C ASP A 20 5.58 -11.16 -0.78
N VAL A 21 4.62 -10.23 -0.90
CA VAL A 21 3.26 -10.43 -0.37
C VAL A 21 2.57 -11.59 -1.11
N LEU A 22 2.73 -11.65 -2.43
CA LEU A 22 2.10 -12.70 -3.24
C LEU A 22 2.65 -14.10 -2.89
N ASP A 23 3.90 -14.18 -2.47
CA ASP A 23 4.49 -15.46 -2.05
C ASP A 23 3.75 -16.06 -0.84
N ARG A 24 3.18 -15.20 0.01
CA ARG A 24 2.47 -15.64 1.24
C ARG A 24 1.14 -16.30 0.95
N ILE A 25 0.55 -16.06 -0.23
CA ILE A 25 -0.71 -16.67 -0.64
C ILE A 25 -0.52 -17.77 -1.68
N SER A 26 0.72 -18.01 -2.10
CA SER A 26 1.04 -19.07 -3.07
C SER A 26 0.74 -20.45 -2.48
N GLY A 27 0.22 -21.34 -3.32
CA GLY A 27 -0.14 -22.70 -2.89
C GLY A 27 -1.55 -22.81 -2.32
N MET A 28 -2.29 -21.71 -2.21
CA MET A 28 -3.68 -21.72 -1.81
C MET A 28 -4.59 -21.89 -3.04
N PRO A 29 -5.76 -22.54 -2.87
CA PRO A 29 -6.75 -22.60 -3.95
C PRO A 29 -7.47 -21.26 -4.06
N ILE A 30 -6.91 -20.34 -4.85
CA ILE A 30 -7.45 -18.99 -5.02
C ILE A 30 -8.24 -18.91 -6.33
N THR A 31 -9.51 -18.53 -6.22
CA THR A 31 -10.37 -18.26 -7.38
C THR A 31 -10.77 -16.79 -7.45
N ARG A 32 -10.72 -16.08 -6.32
CA ARG A 32 -11.07 -14.66 -6.30
C ARG A 32 -10.23 -13.93 -5.25
N VAL A 33 -9.50 -12.90 -5.67
CA VAL A 33 -8.58 -12.16 -4.79
C VAL A 33 -8.85 -10.65 -4.89
N LEU A 34 -8.77 -9.99 -3.73
CA LEU A 34 -8.84 -8.53 -3.63
C LEU A 34 -7.42 -7.97 -3.55
N ASP A 35 -7.12 -6.98 -4.39
CA ASP A 35 -5.91 -6.17 -4.27
C ASP A 35 -6.31 -4.81 -3.71
N ALA A 36 -6.08 -4.60 -2.42
CA ALA A 36 -6.54 -3.44 -1.67
C ALA A 36 -5.46 -2.33 -1.69
N GLY A 37 -5.71 -1.30 -2.49
CA GLY A 37 -4.75 -0.23 -2.73
C GLY A 37 -3.81 -0.62 -3.88
N CYS A 38 -4.38 -0.91 -5.05
CA CYS A 38 -3.65 -1.50 -6.17
C CYS A 38 -2.68 -0.53 -6.89
N GLY A 39 -2.84 0.78 -6.66
CA GLY A 39 -2.02 1.78 -7.32
C GLY A 39 -2.09 1.64 -8.85
N SER A 40 -0.94 1.68 -9.52
CA SER A 40 -0.85 1.57 -10.98
C SER A 40 -0.99 0.14 -11.50
N GLY A 41 -1.29 -0.84 -10.62
CA GLY A 41 -1.59 -2.21 -11.03
C GLY A 41 -0.39 -3.15 -11.21
N ARG A 42 0.81 -2.80 -10.75
CA ARG A 42 1.99 -3.65 -10.94
C ARG A 42 1.88 -4.97 -10.16
N VAL A 43 1.41 -4.91 -8.92
CA VAL A 43 1.19 -6.11 -8.10
C VAL A 43 -0.04 -6.86 -8.61
N THR A 44 -1.08 -6.14 -9.04
CA THR A 44 -2.27 -6.74 -9.65
C THR A 44 -1.89 -7.58 -10.87
N GLU A 45 -1.01 -7.05 -11.74
CA GLU A 45 -0.53 -7.78 -12.91
C GLU A 45 0.15 -9.10 -12.51
N ALA A 46 1.03 -9.03 -11.52
CA ALA A 46 1.71 -10.22 -11.01
C ALA A 46 0.72 -11.22 -10.39
N LEU A 47 -0.35 -10.75 -9.72
CA LEU A 47 -1.44 -11.60 -9.22
C LEU A 47 -2.11 -12.37 -10.37
N LEU A 48 -2.47 -11.64 -11.43
CA LEU A 48 -3.16 -12.23 -12.60
C LEU A 48 -2.28 -13.25 -13.32
N GLU A 49 -0.98 -13.04 -13.35
CA GLU A 49 -0.02 -13.98 -13.93
C GLU A 49 0.19 -15.20 -13.05
N ARG A 50 0.29 -14.99 -11.73
CA ARG A 50 0.58 -16.08 -10.79
C ARG A 50 -0.63 -17.00 -10.57
N PHE A 51 -1.85 -16.46 -10.68
CA PHE A 51 -3.10 -17.19 -10.48
C PHE A 51 -3.96 -17.08 -11.75
N PRO A 52 -3.60 -17.84 -12.81
CA PRO A 52 -4.24 -17.64 -14.13
C PRO A 52 -5.74 -17.96 -14.16
N ASP A 53 -6.23 -18.73 -13.20
CA ASP A 53 -7.66 -19.07 -13.11
C ASP A 53 -8.45 -18.17 -12.17
N ALA A 54 -7.77 -17.19 -11.53
CA ALA A 54 -8.42 -16.33 -10.54
C ALA A 54 -8.97 -15.04 -11.16
N GLU A 55 -10.04 -14.56 -10.56
CA GLU A 55 -10.54 -13.19 -10.77
C GLU A 55 -9.86 -12.27 -9.75
N VAL A 56 -9.43 -11.11 -10.20
CA VAL A 56 -8.85 -10.09 -9.33
C VAL A 56 -9.75 -8.87 -9.32
N VAL A 57 -10.15 -8.45 -8.12
CA VAL A 57 -10.78 -7.15 -7.91
C VAL A 57 -9.70 -6.25 -7.32
N ALA A 58 -9.35 -5.19 -8.03
CA ALA A 58 -8.29 -4.28 -7.62
C ALA A 58 -8.89 -2.90 -7.36
N VAL A 59 -8.63 -2.37 -6.17
CA VAL A 59 -9.25 -1.12 -5.74
C VAL A 59 -8.21 -0.09 -5.34
N ASP A 60 -8.50 1.17 -5.63
CA ASP A 60 -7.70 2.33 -5.22
C ASP A 60 -8.61 3.55 -5.13
N SER A 61 -8.24 4.53 -4.34
CA SER A 61 -9.00 5.78 -4.21
C SER A 61 -8.53 6.84 -5.21
N SER A 62 -7.48 6.57 -5.99
CA SER A 62 -6.87 7.54 -6.89
C SER A 62 -7.25 7.28 -8.35
N ASP A 63 -8.01 8.20 -8.95
CA ASP A 63 -8.38 8.15 -10.38
C ASP A 63 -7.15 8.00 -11.29
N SER A 64 -6.07 8.73 -10.99
CA SER A 64 -4.89 8.69 -11.84
C SER A 64 -4.16 7.34 -11.73
N MET A 65 -4.18 6.71 -10.55
CA MET A 65 -3.64 5.36 -10.38
C MET A 65 -4.50 4.34 -11.12
N LEU A 66 -5.82 4.43 -10.97
CA LEU A 66 -6.75 3.52 -11.67
C LEU A 66 -6.65 3.67 -13.19
N ALA A 67 -6.44 4.89 -13.70
CA ALA A 67 -6.23 5.10 -15.14
C ALA A 67 -4.95 4.41 -15.63
N ALA A 68 -3.87 4.48 -14.85
CA ALA A 68 -2.63 3.78 -15.18
C ALA A 68 -2.82 2.26 -15.10
N ALA A 69 -3.52 1.78 -14.05
CA ALA A 69 -3.84 0.37 -13.89
C ALA A 69 -4.69 -0.16 -15.05
N ALA A 70 -5.68 0.62 -15.51
CA ALA A 70 -6.54 0.23 -16.63
C ALA A 70 -5.74 0.00 -17.90
N LYS A 71 -4.75 0.86 -18.19
CA LYS A 71 -3.87 0.67 -19.35
C LYS A 71 -3.06 -0.62 -19.21
N ARG A 72 -2.44 -0.81 -18.05
CA ARG A 72 -1.56 -1.98 -17.77
C ARG A 72 -2.33 -3.29 -17.86
N LEU A 73 -3.54 -3.32 -17.28
CA LEU A 73 -4.28 -4.56 -17.03
C LEU A 73 -5.30 -4.89 -18.12
N SER A 74 -5.41 -4.06 -19.17
CA SER A 74 -6.41 -4.23 -20.23
C SER A 74 -6.38 -5.61 -20.89
N VAL A 75 -5.21 -6.22 -20.99
CA VAL A 75 -5.02 -7.53 -21.64
C VAL A 75 -5.68 -8.67 -20.88
N TYR A 76 -6.01 -8.49 -19.60
CA TYR A 76 -6.59 -9.55 -18.76
C TYR A 76 -8.12 -9.61 -18.85
N GLY A 77 -8.74 -8.62 -19.51
CA GLY A 77 -10.17 -8.63 -19.78
C GLY A 77 -11.01 -8.76 -18.51
N GLU A 78 -11.99 -9.65 -18.56
CA GLU A 78 -12.95 -9.83 -17.47
C GLU A 78 -12.34 -10.41 -16.19
N ARG A 79 -11.12 -10.93 -16.25
CA ARG A 79 -10.45 -11.46 -15.04
C ARG A 79 -9.99 -10.36 -14.08
N CYS A 80 -9.98 -9.10 -14.54
CA CYS A 80 -9.54 -7.98 -13.71
C CYS A 80 -10.62 -6.91 -13.67
N THR A 81 -11.16 -6.65 -12.48
CA THR A 81 -12.12 -5.57 -12.24
C THR A 81 -11.43 -4.47 -11.43
N LEU A 82 -11.43 -3.25 -11.97
CA LEU A 82 -10.91 -2.06 -11.27
C LEU A 82 -12.09 -1.29 -10.67
N ARG A 83 -11.96 -0.86 -9.42
CA ARG A 83 -12.99 -0.07 -8.74
C ARG A 83 -12.37 1.06 -7.94
N GLU A 84 -12.98 2.23 -8.02
CA GLU A 84 -12.62 3.35 -7.16
C GLU A 84 -13.23 3.11 -5.77
N VAL A 85 -12.38 2.85 -4.78
CA VAL A 85 -12.80 2.60 -3.40
C VAL A 85 -11.78 3.23 -2.46
N ASP A 86 -12.28 4.01 -1.52
CA ASP A 86 -11.48 4.46 -0.38
C ASP A 86 -11.55 3.36 0.68
N LEU A 87 -10.39 2.85 1.08
CA LEU A 87 -10.31 1.80 2.09
C LEU A 87 -10.81 2.25 3.47
N GLU A 88 -11.01 3.56 3.66
CA GLU A 88 -11.63 4.08 4.89
C GLU A 88 -13.18 4.10 4.80
N ASP A 89 -13.75 3.84 3.61
CA ASP A 89 -15.20 3.66 3.47
C ASP A 89 -15.56 2.20 3.67
N GLY A 90 -15.85 1.83 4.92
CA GLY A 90 -16.20 0.45 5.27
C GLY A 90 -17.40 -0.09 4.50
N ASN A 91 -18.38 0.76 4.15
CA ASN A 91 -19.53 0.30 3.36
C ASN A 91 -19.07 -0.08 1.94
N ALA A 92 -18.23 0.73 1.32
CA ALA A 92 -17.70 0.42 -0.01
C ALA A 92 -16.87 -0.88 0.03
N VAL A 93 -16.04 -1.05 1.06
CA VAL A 93 -15.21 -2.27 1.22
C VAL A 93 -16.12 -3.51 1.37
N ARG A 94 -17.09 -3.47 2.29
CA ARG A 94 -17.97 -4.62 2.55
C ARG A 94 -18.84 -5.01 1.34
N ASN A 95 -19.05 -4.09 0.40
CA ASN A 95 -19.84 -4.36 -0.82
C ASN A 95 -19.01 -4.89 -2.00
N LEU A 96 -17.72 -5.22 -1.79
CA LEU A 96 -16.85 -5.76 -2.84
C LEU A 96 -17.14 -7.25 -3.15
N GLY A 97 -17.83 -7.95 -2.26
CA GLY A 97 -18.12 -9.37 -2.40
C GLY A 97 -17.18 -10.22 -1.56
N MET A 98 -17.12 -11.52 -1.81
CA MET A 98 -16.33 -12.46 -0.99
C MET A 98 -15.05 -12.90 -1.72
N PHE A 99 -13.98 -13.08 -0.97
CA PHE A 99 -12.64 -13.38 -1.53
C PHE A 99 -11.97 -14.54 -0.79
N ASP A 100 -11.16 -15.29 -1.52
CA ASP A 100 -10.28 -16.32 -0.93
C ASP A 100 -9.07 -15.67 -0.27
N ALA A 101 -8.63 -14.53 -0.82
CA ALA A 101 -7.50 -13.78 -0.29
C ALA A 101 -7.71 -12.28 -0.49
N ALA A 102 -7.18 -11.49 0.43
CA ALA A 102 -7.01 -10.05 0.26
C ALA A 102 -5.52 -9.75 0.40
N VAL A 103 -4.97 -9.02 -0.56
CA VAL A 103 -3.58 -8.56 -0.49
C VAL A 103 -3.54 -7.05 -0.48
N SER A 104 -2.51 -6.48 0.13
CA SER A 104 -2.27 -5.05 0.10
C SER A 104 -0.77 -4.78 0.13
N ALA A 105 -0.27 -4.06 -0.84
CA ALA A 105 1.16 -3.76 -0.96
C ALA A 105 1.37 -2.25 -1.07
N GLY A 106 1.95 -1.67 -0.03
CA GLY A 106 2.32 -0.25 -0.03
C GLY A 106 1.17 0.72 0.23
N ALA A 107 0.01 0.25 0.66
CA ALA A 107 -1.16 1.11 0.85
C ALA A 107 -1.58 1.32 2.30
N LEU A 108 -1.36 0.33 3.17
CA LEU A 108 -1.93 0.34 4.53
C LEU A 108 -1.56 1.59 5.34
N HIS A 109 -0.35 2.10 5.17
CA HIS A 109 0.08 3.29 5.93
C HIS A 109 -0.67 4.59 5.54
N TRP A 110 -1.43 4.57 4.44
CA TRP A 110 -2.31 5.69 4.07
C TRP A 110 -3.70 5.59 4.71
N VAL A 111 -4.05 4.43 5.27
CA VAL A 111 -5.31 4.22 5.99
C VAL A 111 -5.08 4.59 7.45
N ARG A 112 -5.92 5.47 8.00
CA ARG A 112 -5.75 5.96 9.37
C ARG A 112 -6.32 4.99 10.40
N ASP A 113 -7.44 4.34 10.08
CA ASP A 113 -8.11 3.42 10.99
C ASP A 113 -7.92 1.97 10.54
N HIS A 114 -6.77 1.40 10.92
CA HIS A 114 -6.47 0.00 10.62
C HIS A 114 -7.45 -0.97 11.28
N GLU A 115 -7.97 -0.61 12.47
CA GLU A 115 -8.92 -1.48 13.19
C GLU A 115 -10.21 -1.65 12.39
N ALA A 116 -10.75 -0.54 11.89
CA ALA A 116 -11.95 -0.58 11.04
C ALA A 116 -11.68 -1.35 9.75
N LEU A 117 -10.56 -1.08 9.07
CA LEU A 117 -10.25 -1.77 7.82
C LEU A 117 -10.09 -3.28 8.03
N PHE A 118 -9.37 -3.70 9.07
CA PHE A 118 -9.16 -5.14 9.34
C PHE A 118 -10.49 -5.85 9.60
N ARG A 119 -11.41 -5.20 10.34
CA ARG A 119 -12.76 -5.73 10.59
C ARG A 119 -13.56 -5.86 9.28
N ASP A 120 -13.48 -4.83 8.41
CA ASP A 120 -14.22 -4.84 7.15
C ASP A 120 -13.65 -5.90 6.19
N LEU A 121 -12.32 -6.02 6.10
CA LEU A 121 -11.69 -7.06 5.29
C LEU A 121 -12.03 -8.47 5.80
N HIS A 122 -12.08 -8.65 7.13
CA HIS A 122 -12.45 -9.93 7.73
C HIS A 122 -13.85 -10.38 7.25
N GLN A 123 -14.78 -9.43 7.12
CA GLN A 123 -16.17 -9.74 6.72
C GLN A 123 -16.29 -10.15 5.25
N ILE A 124 -15.34 -9.81 4.41
CA ILE A 124 -15.36 -10.14 2.98
C ILE A 124 -14.37 -11.26 2.61
N LEU A 125 -13.70 -11.82 3.59
CA LEU A 125 -12.89 -13.02 3.38
C LEU A 125 -13.73 -14.26 3.69
N LYS A 126 -13.66 -15.25 2.81
CA LYS A 126 -14.31 -16.54 3.01
C LYS A 126 -13.70 -17.26 4.22
N SER A 127 -14.39 -18.28 4.72
CA SER A 127 -13.87 -19.18 5.77
C SER A 127 -12.48 -19.70 5.33
N GLY A 128 -11.49 -19.59 6.21
CA GLY A 128 -10.10 -19.96 5.92
C GLY A 128 -9.36 -18.99 4.98
N GLY A 129 -9.99 -17.89 4.62
CA GLY A 129 -9.39 -16.88 3.75
C GLY A 129 -8.18 -16.19 4.39
N ILE A 130 -7.32 -15.61 3.57
CA ILE A 130 -6.07 -15.03 4.03
C ILE A 130 -5.99 -13.53 3.71
N PHE A 131 -5.51 -12.75 4.68
CA PHE A 131 -5.07 -11.37 4.48
C PHE A 131 -3.55 -11.34 4.53
N ALA A 132 -2.92 -10.82 3.49
CA ALA A 132 -1.46 -10.67 3.40
C ALA A 132 -1.13 -9.23 3.01
N CYS A 133 -0.24 -8.59 3.75
CA CYS A 133 0.04 -7.17 3.56
C CYS A 133 1.51 -6.85 3.82
N GLN A 134 2.02 -5.88 3.07
CA GLN A 134 3.26 -5.20 3.42
C GLN A 134 3.11 -3.71 3.15
N SER A 135 3.54 -2.89 4.10
CA SER A 135 3.47 -1.44 3.95
C SER A 135 4.52 -0.75 4.81
N GLY A 136 4.56 0.57 4.76
CA GLY A 136 5.39 1.34 5.69
C GLY A 136 4.95 1.10 7.13
N GLY A 137 5.88 0.72 7.97
CA GLY A 137 5.67 0.50 9.39
C GLY A 137 6.29 1.59 10.26
N ARG A 138 6.13 1.46 11.56
CA ARG A 138 6.66 2.42 12.54
C ARG A 138 8.17 2.62 12.32
N GLY A 139 8.57 3.85 12.11
CA GLY A 139 9.96 4.22 11.85
C GLY A 139 10.31 4.37 10.38
N SER A 140 9.44 3.94 9.45
CA SER A 140 9.73 4.04 8.02
C SER A 140 9.87 5.50 7.59
N VAL A 141 10.84 5.78 6.75
CA VAL A 141 11.20 7.12 6.22
C VAL A 141 11.26 8.20 7.30
N ARG A 142 11.77 7.81 8.48
CA ARG A 142 11.81 8.71 9.65
C ARG A 142 12.51 10.03 9.34
N ALA A 143 13.65 10.00 8.66
CA ALA A 143 14.39 11.22 8.37
C ALA A 143 13.56 12.23 7.59
N VAL A 144 12.78 11.77 6.60
CA VAL A 144 11.88 12.64 5.83
C VAL A 144 10.79 13.21 6.75
N ARG A 145 10.19 12.35 7.57
CA ARG A 145 9.08 12.75 8.45
C ARG A 145 9.54 13.77 9.50
N ASP A 146 10.75 13.61 10.03
CA ASP A 146 11.31 14.54 11.01
C ASP A 146 11.55 15.92 10.34
N VAL A 147 12.13 15.94 9.15
CA VAL A 147 12.33 17.19 8.40
C VAL A 147 10.98 17.87 8.08
N LEU A 148 9.95 17.10 7.73
CA LEU A 148 8.60 17.68 7.49
C LEU A 148 8.11 18.41 8.74
N LEU A 149 8.24 17.78 9.92
CA LEU A 149 7.83 18.41 11.19
C LEU A 149 8.64 19.68 11.47
N ASP A 150 9.97 19.65 11.23
CA ASP A 150 10.84 20.82 11.40
C ASP A 150 10.45 21.96 10.45
N LEU A 151 9.91 21.63 9.29
CA LEU A 151 9.39 22.59 8.31
C LEU A 151 7.95 23.03 8.61
N GLY A 152 7.35 22.54 9.70
CA GLY A 152 5.99 22.88 10.11
C GLY A 152 4.90 22.09 9.40
N VAL A 153 5.26 20.99 8.74
CA VAL A 153 4.28 20.13 8.03
C VAL A 153 4.01 18.89 8.86
N ASP A 154 2.82 18.79 9.43
CA ASP A 154 2.44 17.66 10.27
C ASP A 154 1.86 16.54 9.40
N TRP A 155 2.61 15.46 9.24
CA TRP A 155 2.22 14.28 8.46
C TRP A 155 1.25 13.36 9.22
N ARG A 156 1.17 13.47 10.54
CA ARG A 156 0.45 12.51 11.40
C ARG A 156 -1.04 12.37 11.10
N PRO A 157 -1.77 13.44 10.69
CA PRO A 157 -3.18 13.26 10.33
C PRO A 157 -3.42 12.44 9.07
N TYR A 158 -2.39 12.20 8.27
CA TYR A 158 -2.54 11.57 6.94
C TYR A 158 -2.05 10.13 6.88
N ASN A 159 -1.27 9.69 7.88
CA ASN A 159 -0.59 8.39 7.83
C ASN A 159 -0.72 7.63 9.15
N CYS A 160 -0.78 6.31 9.06
CA CYS A 160 -0.66 5.42 10.21
C CYS A 160 0.48 4.42 9.96
N TYR A 161 1.66 4.71 10.51
CA TYR A 161 2.81 3.81 10.47
C TYR A 161 2.78 2.93 11.73
N ALA A 162 2.09 1.80 11.63
CA ALA A 162 1.87 0.92 12.77
C ALA A 162 3.06 -0.02 13.02
N SER A 163 3.19 -0.49 14.26
CA SER A 163 4.15 -1.53 14.60
C SER A 163 3.52 -2.92 14.41
N PRO A 164 4.35 -3.99 14.37
CA PRO A 164 3.81 -5.37 14.36
C PRO A 164 2.88 -5.65 15.54
N GLU A 165 3.25 -5.20 16.75
CA GLU A 165 2.49 -5.47 17.96
C GLU A 165 1.11 -4.77 17.92
N GLU A 166 1.07 -3.53 17.43
CA GLU A 166 -0.20 -2.81 17.23
C GLU A 166 -1.09 -3.52 16.23
N SER A 167 -0.49 -3.97 15.12
CA SER A 167 -1.21 -4.66 14.05
C SER A 167 -1.77 -5.99 14.54
N GLU A 168 -0.96 -6.75 15.29
CA GLU A 168 -1.40 -8.02 15.86
C GLU A 168 -2.62 -7.83 16.78
N ARG A 169 -2.57 -6.85 17.69
CA ARG A 169 -3.70 -6.57 18.59
C ARG A 169 -4.98 -6.23 17.80
N ARG A 170 -4.84 -5.41 16.75
CA ARG A 170 -5.98 -5.00 15.91
C ARG A 170 -6.56 -6.19 15.14
N LEU A 171 -5.70 -7.08 14.64
CA LEU A 171 -6.14 -8.28 13.91
C LEU A 171 -6.85 -9.26 14.84
N VAL A 172 -6.33 -9.47 16.07
CA VAL A 172 -6.99 -10.28 17.09
C VAL A 172 -8.39 -9.69 17.38
N ALA A 173 -8.48 -8.38 17.58
CA ALA A 173 -9.75 -7.72 17.85
C ALA A 173 -10.74 -7.83 16.68
N ALA A 174 -10.23 -7.94 15.45
CA ALA A 174 -11.06 -8.11 14.24
C ALA A 174 -11.48 -9.57 14.01
N GLY A 175 -10.96 -10.52 14.79
CA GLY A 175 -11.38 -11.93 14.71
C GLY A 175 -10.47 -12.83 13.88
N TYR A 176 -9.32 -12.35 13.46
CA TYR A 176 -8.36 -13.16 12.71
C TYR A 176 -7.64 -14.17 13.61
N GLU A 177 -7.18 -15.25 12.97
CA GLU A 177 -6.37 -16.30 13.57
C GLU A 177 -5.10 -16.51 12.74
N GLY A 178 -4.16 -17.31 13.24
CA GLY A 178 -2.91 -17.59 12.54
C GLY A 178 -2.14 -16.33 12.19
N ILE A 179 -2.17 -15.35 13.11
CA ILE A 179 -1.63 -14.01 12.86
C ILE A 179 -0.11 -14.04 12.96
N SER A 180 0.55 -13.42 12.00
CA SER A 180 2.00 -13.20 12.04
C SER A 180 2.24 -11.77 11.54
N CYS A 181 2.85 -10.97 12.42
CA CYS A 181 3.22 -9.58 12.09
C CYS A 181 4.70 -9.40 12.41
N TRP A 182 5.45 -8.82 11.48
CA TRP A 182 6.88 -8.60 11.69
C TRP A 182 7.36 -7.38 10.89
N SER A 183 8.55 -6.89 11.25
CA SER A 183 9.20 -5.80 10.51
C SER A 183 10.41 -6.31 9.75
N THR A 184 10.63 -5.74 8.56
CA THR A 184 11.88 -5.87 7.82
C THR A 184 12.38 -4.47 7.51
N ASN A 185 13.69 -4.27 7.58
CA ASN A 185 14.29 -2.96 7.36
C ASN A 185 15.15 -3.00 6.10
N GLU A 186 15.09 -1.93 5.33
CA GLU A 186 15.91 -1.81 4.12
C GLU A 186 16.33 -0.35 3.94
N ILE A 187 17.59 -0.13 3.61
CA ILE A 187 18.10 1.18 3.25
C ILE A 187 18.20 1.22 1.73
N VAL A 188 17.53 2.20 1.12
CA VAL A 188 17.61 2.43 -0.32
C VAL A 188 18.40 3.72 -0.56
N ARG A 189 19.51 3.59 -1.26
CA ARG A 189 20.37 4.73 -1.64
C ARG A 189 19.96 5.20 -3.03
N PHE A 190 19.92 6.50 -3.20
CA PHE A 190 19.58 7.14 -4.48
C PHE A 190 20.85 7.73 -5.09
N ASP A 191 21.18 7.29 -6.29
CA ASP A 191 22.36 7.80 -7.01
C ASP A 191 22.10 9.18 -7.61
N ASP A 192 20.83 9.48 -7.90
CA ASP A 192 20.42 10.77 -8.46
C ASP A 192 19.49 11.49 -7.48
N THR A 193 19.85 12.73 -7.15
CA THR A 193 19.02 13.58 -6.28
C THR A 193 17.62 13.80 -6.86
N SER A 194 17.50 13.86 -8.20
CA SER A 194 16.20 14.05 -8.83
C SER A 194 15.27 12.85 -8.57
N ASP A 195 15.81 11.63 -8.52
CA ASP A 195 15.01 10.44 -8.21
C ASP A 195 14.57 10.46 -6.75
N LEU A 196 15.45 10.90 -5.83
CA LEU A 196 15.08 11.05 -4.42
C LEU A 196 13.99 12.11 -4.25
N ILE A 197 14.11 13.26 -4.94
CA ILE A 197 13.07 14.30 -4.91
C ILE A 197 11.74 13.73 -5.44
N SER A 198 11.78 13.02 -6.56
CA SER A 198 10.57 12.41 -7.13
C SER A 198 9.94 11.40 -6.16
N TYR A 199 10.77 10.59 -5.51
CA TYR A 199 10.25 9.63 -4.52
C TYR A 199 9.61 10.34 -3.33
N VAL A 200 10.27 11.37 -2.78
CA VAL A 200 9.72 12.12 -1.64
C VAL A 200 8.41 12.81 -2.06
N LEU A 201 8.38 13.40 -3.27
CA LEU A 201 7.20 14.07 -3.79
C LEU A 201 6.02 13.10 -3.95
N ASP A 202 6.23 11.99 -4.65
CA ASP A 202 5.16 11.09 -5.05
C ASP A 202 4.88 9.98 -4.01
N GLY A 203 5.89 9.58 -3.26
CA GLY A 203 5.78 8.49 -2.30
C GLY A 203 5.48 8.91 -0.87
N VAL A 204 5.73 10.19 -0.53
CA VAL A 204 5.56 10.66 0.85
C VAL A 204 4.67 11.91 0.93
N ILE A 205 4.90 12.91 0.09
CA ILE A 205 4.22 14.21 0.17
C ILE A 205 2.90 14.23 -0.62
N ALA A 206 2.75 13.42 -1.66
CA ALA A 206 1.60 13.49 -2.58
C ALA A 206 0.23 13.49 -1.88
N PRO A 207 0.00 12.70 -0.82
CA PRO A 207 -1.31 12.69 -0.15
C PRO A 207 -1.68 14.01 0.54
N TYR A 208 -0.70 14.90 0.78
CA TYR A 208 -0.97 16.22 1.39
C TYR A 208 -1.43 17.27 0.37
N UNK A 209 -1.65 16.83 -0.54
CA UNK A 209 -1.92 17.55 -1.59
C UNK A 209 -3.11 18.38 -1.64
N SER A 210 -3.97 18.02 -0.97
CA SER A 210 -5.16 18.89 -0.98
C SER A 210 -4.89 20.29 -0.44
N GLU A 211 -3.88 20.42 0.36
CA GLU A 211 -3.52 21.69 1.02
C GLU A 211 -2.44 22.47 0.26
N PHE A 212 -1.78 21.85 -0.70
CA PHE A 212 -0.64 22.44 -1.40
C PHE A 212 -0.80 22.33 -2.91
N SER A 213 -0.44 23.38 -3.63
CA SER A 213 -0.36 23.32 -5.09
C SER A 213 0.73 22.33 -5.53
N SER A 214 0.71 21.91 -6.79
CA SER A 214 1.77 21.03 -7.33
C SER A 214 3.15 21.68 -7.22
N GLU A 215 3.21 23.00 -7.44
CA GLU A 215 4.46 23.75 -7.33
C GLU A 215 4.96 23.77 -5.88
N ASP A 216 4.07 24.00 -4.92
CA ASP A 216 4.43 24.04 -3.50
C ASP A 216 4.90 22.67 -3.01
N ARG A 217 4.25 21.59 -3.47
CA ARG A 217 4.67 20.23 -3.11
C ARG A 217 6.07 19.93 -3.65
N LEU A 218 6.34 20.31 -4.89
CA LEU A 218 7.68 20.13 -5.45
C LEU A 218 8.73 20.96 -4.68
N ARG A 219 8.37 22.19 -4.33
CA ARG A 219 9.25 23.06 -3.52
C ARG A 219 9.52 22.43 -2.15
N LEU A 220 8.47 21.87 -1.53
CA LEU A 220 8.60 21.17 -0.23
C LEU A 220 9.49 19.93 -0.37
N ALA A 221 9.29 19.11 -1.41
CA ALA A 221 10.12 17.92 -1.63
C ALA A 221 11.59 18.28 -1.77
N LYS A 222 11.90 19.35 -2.54
CA LYS A 222 13.27 19.83 -2.69
C LYS A 222 13.86 20.30 -1.36
N LYS A 223 13.08 21.02 -0.54
CA LYS A 223 13.51 21.47 0.79
C LYS A 223 13.80 20.29 1.72
N VAL A 224 12.94 19.27 1.69
CA VAL A 224 13.13 18.08 2.50
C VAL A 224 14.43 17.37 2.12
N VAL A 225 14.61 17.11 0.82
CA VAL A 225 15.79 16.38 0.33
C VAL A 225 17.09 17.16 0.66
N ALA A 226 17.06 18.49 0.54
CA ALA A 226 18.24 19.33 0.86
C ALA A 226 18.66 19.25 2.34
N GLN A 227 17.77 18.84 3.23
CA GLN A 227 18.03 18.71 4.67
C GLN A 227 18.33 17.28 5.12
N LEU A 228 18.21 16.31 4.22
CA LEU A 228 18.58 14.93 4.57
C LEU A 228 20.10 14.82 4.68
N PRO A 229 20.59 14.08 5.70
CA PRO A 229 22.04 13.93 5.88
C PRO A 229 22.73 13.13 4.78
N ASP A 230 22.00 12.21 4.16
CA ASP A 230 22.49 11.32 3.11
C ASP A 230 21.41 11.13 2.06
N PRO A 231 21.79 10.85 0.78
CA PRO A 231 20.81 10.57 -0.27
C PRO A 231 20.27 9.14 -0.17
N GLN A 232 19.70 8.82 0.99
CA GLN A 232 19.16 7.47 1.24
C GLN A 232 17.92 7.56 2.12
N LEU A 233 17.06 6.56 2.00
CA LEU A 233 15.89 6.43 2.86
C LEU A 233 15.91 5.08 3.55
N GLU A 234 15.60 5.07 4.84
CA GLU A 234 15.41 3.85 5.60
C GLU A 234 13.93 3.49 5.58
N PHE A 235 13.65 2.32 5.04
CA PHE A 235 12.29 1.78 5.01
C PHE A 235 12.15 0.71 6.08
N VAL A 236 11.22 0.94 7.00
CA VAL A 236 10.76 -0.10 7.93
C VAL A 236 9.47 -0.65 7.32
N ARG A 237 9.51 -1.94 6.93
CA ARG A 237 8.37 -2.58 6.26
C ARG A 237 7.60 -3.40 7.29
N LEU A 238 6.35 -3.03 7.53
CA LEU A 238 5.41 -3.82 8.31
C LEU A 238 4.87 -4.93 7.42
N ASN A 239 4.98 -6.16 7.88
CA ASN A 239 4.49 -7.35 7.20
C ASN A 239 3.39 -7.99 8.02
N ILE A 240 2.31 -8.39 7.36
CA ILE A 240 1.15 -9.00 8.01
C ILE A 240 0.75 -10.25 7.22
N GLN A 241 0.42 -11.30 7.94
CA GLN A 241 -0.28 -12.47 7.43
C GLN A 241 -1.26 -12.91 8.50
N ALA A 242 -2.53 -13.12 8.12
CA ALA A 242 -3.57 -13.50 9.07
C ALA A 242 -4.68 -14.24 8.32
N ARG A 243 -5.45 -15.09 9.03
CA ARG A 243 -6.53 -15.90 8.43
C ARG A 243 -7.84 -15.69 9.14
N THR A 244 -8.93 -15.87 8.41
CA THR A 244 -10.26 -16.09 9.00
C THR A 244 -10.37 -17.55 9.44
N GLN A 245 -11.30 -17.83 10.38
CA GLN A 245 -11.54 -19.19 10.86
C GLN A 245 -11.98 -20.14 9.72
N UNK A 246 -11.46 -21.19 9.91
CA UNK A 246 -11.78 -22.16 8.99
C UNK A 246 -13.09 -22.65 9.13
#